data_67cd038f2c6ed3c43fd330817a5e057e
#
_entry.id   67cd038f2c6ed3c43fd330817a5e057e
#
_cell.length_a   1.000
_cell.length_b   1.000
_cell.length_c   1.000
_cell.angle_alpha   90.00
_cell.angle_beta   90.00
_cell.angle_gamma   90.00
#
_symmetry.space_group_name_H-M   'P 1'
#
loop_
_entity.id
_entity.type
_entity.pdbx_description
1 polymer ?
#
loop_
_entity_poly.entity_id
_entity_poly.type
_entity_poly.pdbx_seq_one_letter_code
_entity_poly.pdbx_strand_id
1 'polypeptide(L)'
;MKTVILDFDGTLDKACTAIKTVKETLKEMYAMGVTLALTSKQEQESLEHLLDELNLSNYFSVIVSADNAKANNKESNMVQMVLDHIDSEPSQVLIVGENSEHIELGKKAGIKTCAVKCGENDRDTAEADYVIDDIRALLDIV
;
A
#
# COMPACT_ATOMS: atom_id res chain seq x y z
N MET A 1 0.66 -4.10 -13.64
CA MET A 1 1.52 -3.36 -12.69
C MET A 1 2.65 -4.23 -12.18
N LYS A 2 3.82 -3.67 -12.02
CA LYS A 2 4.98 -4.41 -11.50
C LYS A 2 5.17 -4.24 -10.00
N THR A 3 4.71 -3.13 -9.44
CA THR A 3 4.85 -2.80 -8.02
C THR A 3 3.55 -2.25 -7.47
N VAL A 4 3.16 -2.73 -6.29
CA VAL A 4 2.00 -2.23 -5.56
C VAL A 4 2.47 -1.76 -4.19
N ILE A 5 2.17 -0.52 -3.87
CA ILE A 5 2.45 0.09 -2.57
C ILE A 5 1.17 0.10 -1.77
N LEU A 6 1.18 -0.56 -0.62
CA LEU A 6 0.03 -0.63 0.28
C LEU A 6 0.32 0.17 1.53
N ASP A 7 -0.69 0.89 2.02
CA ASP A 7 -0.62 1.53 3.31
C ASP A 7 -1.26 0.63 4.36
N PHE A 8 -0.52 0.33 5.42
CA PHE A 8 -1.01 -0.57 6.47
C PHE A 8 -2.17 0.06 7.25
N ASP A 9 -2.01 1.34 7.62
CA ASP A 9 -2.91 2.02 8.55
C ASP A 9 -4.23 2.46 7.92
N GLY A 10 -4.91 1.76 7.24
CA GLY A 10 -6.18 2.14 6.64
C GLY A 10 -6.62 1.15 5.58
N THR A 11 -5.71 0.27 5.20
CA THR A 11 -5.99 -0.71 4.16
C THR A 11 -5.96 -2.13 4.71
N LEU A 12 -4.87 -2.48 5.40
CA LEU A 12 -4.69 -3.84 5.91
C LEU A 12 -5.23 -4.04 7.32
N ASP A 13 -5.28 -3.00 8.12
CA ASP A 13 -5.73 -3.07 9.51
C ASP A 13 -7.22 -2.78 9.69
N LYS A 14 -7.95 -2.48 8.62
CA LYS A 14 -9.37 -2.13 8.70
C LYS A 14 -10.26 -3.38 8.71
N ALA A 15 -11.31 -3.30 9.52
CA ALA A 15 -12.27 -4.38 9.66
C ALA A 15 -13.13 -4.63 8.41
N CYS A 16 -13.12 -3.71 7.45
CA CYS A 16 -13.90 -3.86 6.22
C CYS A 16 -13.37 -4.98 5.33
N THR A 17 -12.11 -5.37 5.53
CA THR A 17 -11.50 -6.47 4.77
C THR A 17 -10.97 -7.51 5.75
N ALA A 18 -11.45 -8.74 5.65
CA ALA A 18 -10.98 -9.83 6.49
C ALA A 18 -9.50 -10.10 6.20
N ILE A 19 -8.71 -10.30 7.24
CA ILE A 19 -7.27 -10.55 7.09
C ILE A 19 -6.97 -11.75 6.21
N LYS A 20 -7.83 -12.76 6.23
CA LYS A 20 -7.70 -13.92 5.36
C LYS A 20 -7.75 -13.53 3.89
N THR A 21 -8.69 -12.66 3.52
CA THR A 21 -8.84 -12.16 2.15
C THR A 21 -7.64 -11.33 1.74
N VAL A 22 -7.14 -10.48 2.63
CA VAL A 22 -5.93 -9.70 2.40
C VAL A 22 -4.76 -10.62 2.11
N LYS A 23 -4.55 -11.61 2.95
CA LYS A 23 -3.44 -12.55 2.81
C LYS A 23 -3.51 -13.32 1.50
N GLU A 24 -4.68 -13.81 1.14
CA GLU A 24 -4.88 -14.53 -0.12
C GLU A 24 -4.58 -13.63 -1.33
N THR A 25 -5.02 -12.38 -1.29
CA THR A 25 -4.78 -11.41 -2.37
C THR A 25 -3.29 -11.11 -2.51
N LEU A 26 -2.61 -10.86 -1.39
CA LEU A 26 -1.16 -10.59 -1.40
C LEU A 26 -0.39 -11.80 -1.93
N LYS A 27 -0.79 -12.98 -1.52
CA LYS A 27 -0.16 -14.23 -1.98
C LYS A 27 -0.29 -14.39 -3.48
N GLU A 28 -1.47 -14.12 -4.04
CA GLU A 28 -1.67 -14.22 -5.48
C GLU A 28 -0.86 -13.18 -6.25
N MET A 29 -0.84 -11.93 -5.78
CA MET A 29 -0.02 -10.90 -6.40
C MET A 29 1.47 -11.27 -6.36
N TYR A 30 1.92 -11.78 -5.24
CA TYR A 30 3.30 -12.23 -5.08
C TYR A 30 3.63 -13.34 -6.09
N ALA A 31 2.72 -14.30 -6.25
CA ALA A 31 2.87 -15.40 -7.21
C ALA A 31 2.87 -14.91 -8.67
N MET A 32 2.22 -13.79 -8.94
CA MET A 32 2.20 -13.17 -10.28
C MET A 32 3.48 -12.38 -10.57
N GLY A 33 4.39 -12.30 -9.62
CA GLY A 33 5.63 -11.55 -9.79
C GLY A 33 5.53 -10.07 -9.45
N VAL A 34 4.45 -9.65 -8.82
CA VAL A 34 4.27 -8.26 -8.40
C VAL A 34 5.14 -7.99 -7.16
N THR A 35 5.91 -6.91 -7.20
CA THR A 35 6.66 -6.45 -6.03
C THR A 35 5.70 -5.73 -5.09
N LEU A 36 5.69 -6.14 -3.83
CA LEU A 36 4.82 -5.55 -2.82
C LEU A 36 5.64 -4.68 -1.87
N ALA A 37 5.18 -3.47 -1.65
CA ALA A 37 5.79 -2.53 -0.72
C ALA A 37 4.74 -2.07 0.29
N LEU A 38 5.18 -1.74 1.49
CA LEU A 38 4.29 -1.35 2.58
C LEU A 38 4.78 -0.05 3.21
N THR A 39 3.85 0.85 3.49
CA THR A 39 4.11 2.05 4.28
C THR A 39 3.23 2.02 5.53
N SER A 40 3.72 2.57 6.63
CA SER A 40 2.95 2.65 7.87
C SER A 40 3.44 3.81 8.73
N LYS A 41 2.53 4.41 9.47
CA LYS A 41 2.85 5.43 10.47
C LYS A 41 3.29 4.81 11.80
N GLN A 42 3.27 3.50 11.89
CA GLN A 42 3.77 2.77 13.07
C GLN A 42 5.29 2.70 13.05
N GLU A 43 5.87 2.48 14.23
CA GLU A 43 7.30 2.27 14.33
C GLU A 43 7.68 0.88 13.77
N GLN A 44 8.92 0.76 13.32
CA GLN A 44 9.45 -0.45 12.69
C GLN A 44 9.21 -1.70 13.52
N GLU A 45 9.54 -1.64 14.80
CA GLU A 45 9.42 -2.80 15.70
C GLU A 45 7.97 -3.27 15.83
N SER A 46 7.05 -2.34 16.05
CA SER A 46 5.62 -2.66 16.14
C SER A 46 5.07 -3.21 14.85
N LEU A 47 5.48 -2.63 13.74
CA LEU A 47 5.02 -3.04 12.41
C LEU A 47 5.52 -4.44 12.08
N GLU A 48 6.79 -4.74 12.32
CA GLU A 48 7.35 -6.06 12.08
C GLU A 48 6.65 -7.13 12.93
N HIS A 49 6.37 -6.81 14.19
CA HIS A 49 5.66 -7.72 15.09
C HIS A 49 4.25 -8.05 14.57
N LEU A 50 3.52 -7.03 14.13
CA LEU A 50 2.18 -7.22 13.56
C LEU A 50 2.21 -8.06 12.29
N LEU A 51 3.14 -7.78 11.40
CA LEU A 51 3.29 -8.51 10.14
C LEU A 51 3.65 -9.98 10.40
N ASP A 52 4.50 -10.25 11.38
CA ASP A 52 4.86 -11.61 11.75
C ASP A 52 3.67 -12.35 12.34
N GLU A 53 2.89 -11.72 13.20
CA GLU A 53 1.68 -12.33 13.76
C GLU A 53 0.65 -12.66 12.68
N LEU A 54 0.55 -11.82 11.65
CA LEU A 54 -0.38 -12.02 10.55
C LEU A 54 0.19 -12.91 9.45
N ASN A 55 1.44 -13.32 9.57
CA ASN A 55 2.17 -14.08 8.55
C ASN A 55 2.22 -13.37 7.19
N LEU A 56 2.43 -12.05 7.21
CA LEU A 56 2.48 -11.22 6.01
C LEU A 56 3.89 -10.74 5.67
N SER A 57 4.85 -10.88 6.58
CA SER A 57 6.20 -10.32 6.43
C SER A 57 6.89 -10.72 5.13
N ASN A 58 6.70 -11.96 4.71
CA ASN A 58 7.42 -12.52 3.55
C ASN A 58 6.93 -11.98 2.20
N TYR A 59 5.80 -11.31 2.16
CA TYR A 59 5.25 -10.81 0.89
C TYR A 59 5.79 -9.45 0.50
N PHE A 60 6.35 -8.69 1.45
CA PHE A 60 6.80 -7.33 1.22
C PHE A 60 8.31 -7.25 1.00
N SER A 61 8.71 -6.68 -0.13
CA SER A 61 10.12 -6.46 -0.45
C SER A 61 10.66 -5.17 0.15
N VAL A 62 9.79 -4.19 0.34
CA VAL A 62 10.14 -2.88 0.91
C VAL A 62 9.11 -2.53 1.97
N ILE A 63 9.58 -2.16 3.15
CA ILE A 63 8.73 -1.72 4.25
C ILE A 63 9.29 -0.38 4.75
N VAL A 64 8.45 0.64 4.73
CA VAL A 64 8.80 1.98 5.23
C VAL A 64 7.94 2.28 6.45
N SER A 65 8.59 2.43 7.59
CA SER A 65 7.95 2.75 8.87
C SER A 65 8.12 4.23 9.21
N ALA A 66 7.44 4.67 10.27
CA ALA A 66 7.54 6.05 10.73
C ALA A 66 8.97 6.45 11.14
N ASP A 67 9.68 5.56 11.84
CA ASP A 67 11.06 5.83 12.27
C ASP A 67 12.04 5.82 11.08
N ASN A 68 11.84 4.97 10.10
CA ASN A 68 12.63 5.01 8.86
C ASN A 68 12.42 6.34 8.13
N ALA A 69 11.18 6.78 8.01
CA ALA A 69 10.85 8.03 7.35
C ALA A 69 11.47 9.22 8.09
N LYS A 70 11.39 9.21 9.42
CA LYS A 70 11.97 10.25 10.25
C LYS A 70 13.49 10.31 10.13
N ALA A 71 14.15 9.15 10.16
CA ALA A 71 15.61 9.08 10.04
C ALA A 71 16.11 9.64 8.70
N ASN A 72 15.27 9.63 7.67
CA ASN A 72 15.60 10.12 6.33
C ASN A 72 14.94 11.45 5.98
N ASN A 73 14.31 12.11 6.96
CA ASN A 73 13.56 13.36 6.75
C ASN A 73 12.48 13.26 5.68
N LYS A 74 11.79 12.12 5.65
CA LYS A 74 10.76 11.81 4.66
C LYS A 74 9.39 11.52 5.26
N GLU A 75 9.11 12.05 6.47
CA GLU A 75 7.84 11.79 7.15
C GLU A 75 6.62 12.23 6.31
N SER A 76 6.79 13.24 5.49
CA SER A 76 5.71 13.73 4.62
C SER A 76 5.63 13.01 3.29
N ASN A 77 6.57 12.14 2.96
CA ASN A 77 6.60 11.46 1.67
C ASN A 77 7.26 10.08 1.75
N MET A 78 6.58 9.16 2.42
CA MET A 78 7.04 7.78 2.54
C MET A 78 7.01 7.05 1.19
N VAL A 79 6.12 7.48 0.28
CA VAL A 79 6.02 6.93 -1.07
C VAL A 79 7.33 7.12 -1.83
N GLN A 80 7.94 8.29 -1.69
CA GLN A 80 9.22 8.54 -2.36
C GLN A 80 10.32 7.62 -1.85
N MET A 81 10.30 7.29 -0.55
CA MET A 81 11.24 6.32 0.00
C MET A 81 11.09 4.95 -0.65
N VAL A 82 9.85 4.53 -0.87
CA VAL A 82 9.61 3.26 -1.57
C VAL A 82 10.14 3.34 -3.00
N LEU A 83 9.83 4.41 -3.70
CA LEU A 83 10.25 4.58 -5.10
C LEU A 83 11.77 4.59 -5.26
N ASP A 84 12.48 5.10 -4.26
CA ASP A 84 13.94 5.12 -4.26
C ASP A 84 14.55 3.71 -4.14
N HIS A 85 13.78 2.74 -3.67
CA HIS A 85 14.24 1.38 -3.42
C HIS A 85 13.69 0.34 -4.40
N ILE A 86 12.86 0.76 -5.34
CA ILE A 86 12.31 -0.16 -6.34
C ILE A 86 12.82 0.21 -7.73
N ASP A 87 12.77 -0.77 -8.63
CA ASP A 87 13.29 -0.64 -9.99
C ASP A 87 12.16 -0.66 -11.02
N SER A 88 11.04 -0.04 -10.70
CA SER A 88 9.88 0.02 -11.59
C SER A 88 9.68 1.43 -12.14
N GLU A 89 9.28 1.51 -13.41
CA GLU A 89 8.86 2.76 -14.00
C GLU A 89 7.62 3.29 -13.28
N PRO A 90 7.45 4.61 -13.13
CA PRO A 90 6.28 5.17 -12.44
C PRO A 90 4.94 4.67 -13.02
N SER A 91 4.86 4.46 -14.33
CA SER A 91 3.65 3.93 -14.98
C SER A 91 3.32 2.50 -14.57
N GLN A 92 4.26 1.78 -13.96
CA GLN A 92 4.09 0.40 -13.52
C GLN A 92 3.94 0.28 -12.00
N VAL A 93 3.74 1.39 -11.32
CA VAL A 93 3.58 1.43 -9.86
C VAL A 93 2.16 1.88 -9.51
N LEU A 94 1.54 1.14 -8.61
CA LEU A 94 0.21 1.46 -8.08
C LEU A 94 0.31 1.70 -6.58
N ILE A 95 -0.21 2.83 -6.11
CA ILE A 95 -0.39 3.05 -4.68
C ILE A 95 -1.85 2.77 -4.31
N VAL A 96 -2.04 2.03 -3.24
CA VAL A 96 -3.36 1.66 -2.73
C VAL A 96 -3.54 2.26 -1.35
N GLY A 97 -4.57 3.05 -1.17
CA GLY A 97 -4.84 3.70 0.10
C GLY A 97 -6.31 4.05 0.28
N GLU A 98 -6.65 4.44 1.49
CA GLU A 98 -8.02 4.74 1.88
C GLU A 98 -8.36 6.23 1.76
N ASN A 99 -7.38 7.11 1.95
CA ASN A 99 -7.64 8.53 2.06
C ASN A 99 -7.04 9.34 0.91
N SER A 100 -7.48 10.60 0.83
CA SER A 100 -7.03 11.53 -0.22
C SER A 100 -5.53 11.83 -0.17
N GLU A 101 -4.91 11.73 1.00
CA GLU A 101 -3.49 11.99 1.16
C GLU A 101 -2.65 11.00 0.34
N HIS A 102 -3.00 9.72 0.37
CA HIS A 102 -2.32 8.69 -0.43
C HIS A 102 -2.49 8.93 -1.92
N ILE A 103 -3.70 9.34 -2.32
CA ILE A 103 -3.98 9.63 -3.73
C ILE A 103 -3.16 10.82 -4.20
N GLU A 104 -3.08 11.88 -3.40
CA GLU A 104 -2.27 13.05 -3.73
C GLU A 104 -0.79 12.73 -3.84
N LEU A 105 -0.27 11.93 -2.91
CA LEU A 105 1.14 11.52 -2.95
C LEU A 105 1.43 10.72 -4.20
N GLY A 106 0.51 9.83 -4.58
CA GLY A 106 0.65 9.05 -5.80
C GLY A 106 0.67 9.92 -7.05
N LYS A 107 -0.21 10.89 -7.12
CA LYS A 107 -0.28 11.81 -8.25
C LYS A 107 0.98 12.67 -8.37
N LYS A 108 1.47 13.17 -7.26
CA LYS A 108 2.71 13.95 -7.23
C LYS A 108 3.91 13.14 -7.70
N ALA A 109 3.92 11.85 -7.40
CA ALA A 109 4.99 10.95 -7.80
C ALA A 109 4.84 10.44 -9.24
N GLY A 110 3.72 10.74 -9.89
CA GLY A 110 3.45 10.28 -11.25
C GLY A 110 3.12 8.81 -11.37
N ILE A 111 2.65 8.19 -10.29
CA ILE A 111 2.27 6.78 -10.26
C ILE A 111 0.74 6.62 -10.29
N LYS A 112 0.29 5.42 -10.59
CA LYS A 112 -1.15 5.11 -10.59
C LYS A 112 -1.69 5.05 -9.17
N THR A 113 -2.93 5.42 -9.00
CA THR A 113 -3.58 5.51 -7.69
C THR A 113 -4.83 4.64 -7.64
N CYS A 114 -5.04 3.99 -6.49
CA CYS A 114 -6.21 3.17 -6.24
C CYS A 114 -6.75 3.49 -4.85
N ALA A 115 -8.02 3.87 -4.79
CA ALA A 115 -8.69 4.13 -3.54
C ALA A 115 -9.51 2.91 -3.12
N VAL A 116 -9.40 2.52 -1.85
CA VAL A 116 -10.21 1.45 -1.28
C VAL A 116 -11.35 2.08 -0.49
N LYS A 117 -12.57 1.82 -0.88
CA LYS A 117 -13.75 2.27 -0.15
C LYS A 117 -14.13 1.25 0.90
N CYS A 118 -14.01 1.62 2.15
CA CYS A 118 -14.46 0.81 3.27
C CYS A 118 -15.82 1.31 3.76
N GLY A 119 -16.84 1.08 2.94
CA GLY A 119 -18.23 1.33 3.32
C GLY A 119 -18.61 2.78 3.60
N GLU A 120 -18.07 3.38 4.63
CA GLU A 120 -18.49 4.70 5.12
C GLU A 120 -17.66 5.87 4.60
N ASN A 121 -16.56 5.60 3.91
CA ASN A 121 -15.68 6.66 3.50
C ASN A 121 -16.02 7.20 2.12
N ASP A 122 -16.93 8.15 2.12
CA ASP A 122 -17.19 9.00 0.98
C ASP A 122 -16.16 10.12 0.87
N ARG A 123 -14.95 9.85 1.28
CA ARG A 123 -13.93 10.85 1.12
C ARG A 123 -13.56 10.95 -0.34
N ASP A 124 -13.07 12.10 -0.68
CA ASP A 124 -12.74 12.49 -2.03
C ASP A 124 -11.74 11.53 -2.69
N THR A 125 -12.25 10.40 -3.15
CA THR A 125 -11.51 9.39 -3.90
C THR A 125 -11.75 9.55 -5.39
N ALA A 126 -12.51 10.56 -5.79
CA ALA A 126 -12.90 10.77 -7.18
C ALA A 126 -11.72 11.00 -8.13
N GLU A 127 -10.58 11.43 -7.58
CA GLU A 127 -9.39 11.67 -8.37
C GLU A 127 -8.48 10.46 -8.53
N ALA A 128 -8.77 9.35 -7.85
CA ALA A 128 -8.00 8.13 -8.00
C ALA A 128 -8.22 7.52 -9.39
N ASP A 129 -7.18 6.89 -9.93
CA ASP A 129 -7.30 6.19 -11.22
C ASP A 129 -8.23 4.99 -11.12
N TYR A 130 -8.24 4.33 -9.97
CA TYR A 130 -9.11 3.19 -9.69
C TYR A 130 -9.76 3.37 -8.33
N VAL A 131 -11.00 2.90 -8.21
CA VAL A 131 -11.72 2.86 -6.93
C VAL A 131 -12.27 1.44 -6.76
N ILE A 132 -11.91 0.79 -5.65
CA ILE A 132 -12.33 -0.58 -5.36
C ILE A 132 -13.02 -0.65 -4.00
N ASP A 133 -13.94 -1.61 -3.87
CA ASP A 133 -14.64 -1.88 -2.62
C ASP A 133 -14.04 -3.06 -1.86
N ASP A 134 -13.29 -3.90 -2.56
CA ASP A 134 -12.71 -5.12 -2.01
C ASP A 134 -11.27 -5.24 -2.53
N ILE A 135 -10.34 -5.55 -1.64
CA ILE A 135 -8.92 -5.67 -1.99
C ILE A 135 -8.67 -6.70 -3.09
N ARG A 136 -9.52 -7.71 -3.22
CA ARG A 136 -9.39 -8.72 -4.29
C ARG A 136 -9.51 -8.13 -5.68
N ALA A 137 -10.16 -6.99 -5.81
CA ALA A 137 -10.26 -6.30 -7.10
C ALA A 137 -8.90 -5.85 -7.63
N LEU A 138 -7.88 -5.77 -6.77
CA LEU A 138 -6.51 -5.47 -7.22
C LEU A 138 -6.01 -6.50 -8.22
N LEU A 139 -6.45 -7.74 -8.11
CA LEU A 139 -6.02 -8.81 -9.01
C LEU A 139 -6.42 -8.55 -10.46
N ASP A 140 -7.46 -7.76 -10.68
CA ASP A 140 -7.92 -7.38 -12.00
C ASP A 140 -7.18 -6.14 -12.55
N ILE A 141 -6.47 -5.43 -11.69
CA ILE A 141 -5.73 -4.21 -12.04
C ILE A 141 -4.26 -4.50 -12.32
N VAL A 142 -3.69 -5.39 -11.56
CA VAL A 142 -2.23 -5.71 -11.63
C VAL A 142 -1.84 -6.63 -12.77
#